data_ef3ead27af9fad26a02847a2db564145
#
_entry.id   ef3ead27af9fad26a02847a2db564145
#
_cell.length_a   1.000
_cell.length_b   1.000
_cell.length_c   1.000
_cell.angle_alpha   90.00
_cell.angle_beta   90.00
_cell.angle_gamma   90.00
#
_symmetry.space_group_name_H-M   'P 1'
#
loop_
_entity.id
_entity.type
_entity.pdbx_description
1 polymer ?
#
loop_
_entity_poly.entity_id
_entity_poly.type
_entity_poly.pdbx_seq_one_letter_code
_entity_poly.pdbx_strand_id
1 'polypeptide(L)'
;MSTVVAQPESVPKQRCDEGALIQVVERAMHSSASEWLFLRELRVGTGRQNGGAQRLDAFALNTLPHTAMKRVCYEVKTSRGDFLCELKHPIKRRIGMRYSNEFYFVTPAALVTVAEIPPECGLVEAGYATFAEWKGLIGRHAGFFNYDPERRAYCMITVPAPWRDTPGPTWHLVAAMLRNQRRQFAEAPRSSGTPATALAQFIIIKLGLLVARASEKPCITLITILCPLPF
;
A
#
# COMPACT_ATOMS: atom_id res chain seq x y z
N MET A 1 27.69 10.82 -48.25
CA MET A 1 26.69 10.05 -47.52
C MET A 1 26.66 10.53 -46.06
N SER A 2 25.70 11.38 -45.73
CA SER A 2 25.57 11.93 -44.36
C SER A 2 24.67 11.02 -43.53
N THR A 3 25.23 10.39 -42.53
CA THR A 3 24.51 9.56 -41.57
C THR A 3 23.72 10.46 -40.65
N VAL A 4 22.40 10.50 -40.78
CA VAL A 4 21.50 11.18 -39.85
C VAL A 4 21.49 10.38 -38.56
N VAL A 5 22.15 10.87 -37.52
CA VAL A 5 22.06 10.35 -36.17
C VAL A 5 20.67 10.76 -35.62
N ALA A 6 19.78 9.80 -35.48
CA ALA A 6 18.49 10.01 -34.83
C ALA A 6 18.72 10.46 -33.39
N GLN A 7 18.25 11.66 -33.05
CA GLN A 7 18.23 12.12 -31.66
C GLN A 7 17.28 11.23 -30.86
N PRO A 8 17.65 10.80 -29.64
CA PRO A 8 16.75 10.04 -28.80
C PRO A 8 15.52 10.89 -28.49
N GLU A 9 14.34 10.38 -28.83
CA GLU A 9 13.06 10.98 -28.46
C GLU A 9 13.03 11.27 -26.97
N SER A 10 12.83 12.52 -26.60
CA SER A 10 12.68 12.95 -25.22
C SER A 10 11.38 12.34 -24.68
N VAL A 11 11.50 11.28 -23.90
CA VAL A 11 10.37 10.68 -23.20
C VAL A 11 9.72 11.76 -22.32
N PRO A 12 8.41 12.02 -22.45
CA PRO A 12 7.75 13.01 -21.63
C PRO A 12 7.97 12.68 -20.16
N LYS A 13 8.52 13.63 -19.41
CA LYS A 13 8.78 13.50 -17.97
C LYS A 13 7.42 13.28 -17.28
N GLN A 14 7.10 12.02 -16.97
CA GLN A 14 5.82 11.66 -16.38
C GLN A 14 5.67 12.41 -15.05
N ARG A 15 4.63 13.23 -14.92
CA ARG A 15 4.36 13.96 -13.69
C ARG A 15 4.14 12.96 -12.56
N CYS A 16 4.98 13.01 -11.55
CA CYS A 16 4.77 12.27 -10.31
C CYS A 16 3.72 13.01 -9.46
N ASP A 17 2.45 12.78 -9.74
CA ASP A 17 1.39 13.23 -8.85
C ASP A 17 1.24 12.27 -7.66
N GLU A 18 0.47 12.69 -6.66
CA GLU A 18 0.20 11.92 -5.44
C GLU A 18 -0.36 10.52 -5.73
N GLY A 19 -1.36 10.45 -6.62
CA GLY A 19 -1.99 9.18 -7.00
C GLY A 19 -1.05 8.22 -7.72
N ALA A 20 -0.16 8.75 -8.58
CA ALA A 20 0.83 7.96 -9.28
C ALA A 20 1.85 7.36 -8.31
N LEU A 21 2.35 8.14 -7.34
CA LEU A 21 3.28 7.64 -6.33
C LEU A 21 2.66 6.57 -5.43
N ILE A 22 1.41 6.78 -4.99
CA ILE A 22 0.66 5.78 -4.21
C ILE A 22 0.50 4.48 -5.00
N GLN A 23 0.21 4.56 -6.30
CA GLN A 23 0.07 3.39 -7.15
C GLN A 23 1.40 2.62 -7.31
N VAL A 24 2.52 3.32 -7.40
CA VAL A 24 3.84 2.69 -7.44
C VAL A 24 4.13 1.96 -6.14
N VAL A 25 3.87 2.59 -4.98
CA VAL A 25 4.07 1.98 -3.65
C VAL A 25 3.19 0.74 -3.48
N GLU A 26 1.90 0.82 -3.83
CA GLU A 26 0.97 -0.31 -3.73
C GLU A 26 1.45 -1.51 -4.54
N ARG A 27 1.84 -1.29 -5.80
CA ARG A 27 2.32 -2.37 -6.67
C ARG A 27 3.64 -2.97 -6.22
N ALA A 28 4.55 -2.13 -5.73
CA ALA A 28 5.89 -2.57 -5.35
C ALA A 28 5.92 -3.28 -4.00
N MET A 29 5.17 -2.78 -3.00
CA MET A 29 5.26 -3.23 -1.62
C MET A 29 4.05 -4.04 -1.14
N HIS A 30 2.89 -3.93 -1.82
CA HIS A 30 1.61 -4.50 -1.38
C HIS A 30 0.87 -5.21 -2.53
N SER A 31 1.60 -5.83 -3.45
CA SER A 31 1.05 -6.46 -4.67
C SER A 31 0.14 -7.66 -4.39
N SER A 32 0.31 -8.35 -3.26
CA SER A 32 -0.48 -9.52 -2.89
C SER A 32 -1.82 -9.10 -2.28
N ALA A 33 -2.88 -9.04 -3.08
CA ALA A 33 -4.23 -8.72 -2.60
C ALA A 33 -4.81 -9.76 -1.63
N SER A 34 -4.23 -10.96 -1.53
CA SER A 34 -4.60 -11.97 -0.53
C SER A 34 -4.00 -11.69 0.85
N GLU A 35 -2.93 -10.91 0.91
CA GLU A 35 -2.20 -10.60 2.14
C GLU A 35 -2.45 -9.18 2.60
N TRP A 36 -2.59 -8.24 1.66
CA TRP A 36 -2.69 -6.84 1.96
C TRP A 36 -4.04 -6.24 1.58
N LEU A 37 -4.63 -5.53 2.52
CA LEU A 37 -5.68 -4.57 2.26
C LEU A 37 -5.04 -3.20 2.10
N PHE A 38 -5.06 -2.63 0.89
CA PHE A 38 -4.53 -1.32 0.59
C PHE A 38 -5.66 -0.31 0.38
N LEU A 39 -5.69 0.73 1.19
CA LEU A 39 -6.75 1.75 1.22
C LEU A 39 -6.16 3.10 0.84
N ARG A 40 -6.59 3.66 -0.27
CA ARG A 40 -6.21 5.00 -0.72
C ARG A 40 -7.19 6.03 -0.18
N GLU A 41 -6.70 7.22 0.18
CA GLU A 41 -7.51 8.33 0.71
C GLU A 41 -8.44 7.92 1.86
N LEU A 42 -7.90 7.21 2.84
CA LEU A 42 -8.69 6.75 3.98
C LEU A 42 -9.09 7.92 4.86
N ARG A 43 -10.38 8.21 4.94
CA ARG A 43 -10.95 9.25 5.81
C ARG A 43 -11.36 8.65 7.15
N VAL A 44 -10.66 9.02 8.22
CA VAL A 44 -10.94 8.59 9.60
C VAL A 44 -11.67 9.70 10.33
N GLY A 45 -12.86 9.42 10.86
CA GLY A 45 -13.73 10.37 11.54
C GLY A 45 -14.93 10.81 10.70
N THR A 46 -15.88 11.51 11.32
CA THR A 46 -17.15 11.94 10.71
C THR A 46 -17.13 13.36 10.16
N GLY A 47 -16.08 14.13 10.43
CA GLY A 47 -15.94 15.52 9.99
C GLY A 47 -16.87 16.54 10.67
N ARG A 48 -17.79 16.09 11.53
CA ARG A 48 -18.83 16.96 12.12
C ARG A 48 -18.59 17.45 13.54
N GLN A 49 -17.62 16.92 14.26
CA GLN A 49 -17.31 17.36 15.64
C GLN A 49 -15.81 17.62 15.80
N ASN A 50 -15.49 18.79 16.31
CA ASN A 50 -14.23 19.31 16.89
C ASN A 50 -12.93 18.57 16.53
N GLY A 51 -12.60 18.45 15.26
CA GLY A 51 -11.35 17.83 14.86
C GLY A 51 -11.27 17.34 13.41
N GLY A 52 -12.35 17.48 12.65
CA GLY A 52 -12.39 17.13 11.22
C GLY A 52 -12.09 15.66 10.91
N ALA A 53 -12.54 15.18 9.79
CA ALA A 53 -12.07 13.90 9.26
C ALA A 53 -10.62 14.09 8.81
N GLN A 54 -9.68 13.34 9.38
CA GLN A 54 -8.32 13.27 8.83
C GLN A 54 -8.31 12.31 7.67
N ARG A 55 -7.70 12.74 6.56
CA ARG A 55 -7.44 11.91 5.39
C ARG A 55 -6.01 11.39 5.48
N LEU A 56 -5.86 10.09 5.38
CA LEU A 56 -4.58 9.43 5.16
C LEU A 56 -4.47 9.15 3.67
N ASP A 57 -3.35 9.50 3.05
CA ASP A 57 -3.17 9.33 1.61
C ASP A 57 -3.19 7.86 1.21
N ALA A 58 -2.49 7.01 1.99
CA ALA A 58 -2.68 5.56 1.90
C ALA A 58 -2.47 4.87 3.25
N PHE A 59 -3.17 3.74 3.42
CA PHE A 59 -3.08 2.88 4.59
C PHE A 59 -3.10 1.41 4.15
N ALA A 60 -2.07 0.67 4.52
CA ALA A 60 -1.95 -0.75 4.23
C ALA A 60 -2.09 -1.58 5.51
N LEU A 61 -2.88 -2.65 5.45
CA LEU A 61 -3.06 -3.62 6.52
C LEU A 61 -2.70 -5.01 5.99
N ASN A 62 -1.71 -5.66 6.58
CA ASN A 62 -1.48 -7.07 6.34
C ASN A 62 -2.53 -7.88 7.10
N THR A 63 -3.25 -8.76 6.40
CA THR A 63 -4.38 -9.50 6.96
C THR A 63 -3.99 -10.86 7.54
N LEU A 64 -2.69 -11.20 7.50
CA LEU A 64 -2.20 -12.48 7.97
C LEU A 64 -1.80 -12.40 9.45
N PRO A 65 -2.29 -13.31 10.31
CA PRO A 65 -2.01 -13.27 11.76
C PRO A 65 -0.53 -13.35 12.11
N HIS A 66 0.26 -14.14 11.37
CA HIS A 66 1.67 -14.33 11.63
C HIS A 66 2.54 -13.08 11.40
N THR A 67 2.01 -12.06 10.72
CA THR A 67 2.66 -10.76 10.53
C THR A 67 2.27 -9.74 11.60
N ALA A 68 1.61 -10.18 12.70
CA ALA A 68 1.02 -9.33 13.73
C ALA A 68 0.04 -8.29 13.15
N MET A 69 -0.61 -8.61 12.01
CA MET A 69 -1.49 -7.68 11.28
C MET A 69 -0.83 -6.32 11.06
N LYS A 70 0.40 -6.33 10.55
CA LYS A 70 1.21 -5.13 10.29
C LYS A 70 0.40 -4.06 9.57
N ARG A 71 0.47 -2.84 10.07
CA ARG A 71 -0.20 -1.65 9.51
C ARG A 71 0.83 -0.63 9.14
N VAL A 72 0.72 -0.11 7.93
CA VAL A 72 1.63 0.90 7.39
C VAL A 72 0.80 2.10 6.92
N CYS A 73 1.19 3.30 7.33
CA CYS A 73 0.59 4.54 6.84
C CYS A 73 1.58 5.26 5.93
N TYR A 74 1.08 5.78 4.83
CA TYR A 74 1.84 6.56 3.85
C TYR A 74 1.27 7.97 3.73
N GLU A 75 2.15 8.95 3.77
CA GLU A 75 1.87 10.36 3.53
C GLU A 75 2.70 10.84 2.35
N VAL A 76 2.05 11.24 1.27
CA VAL A 76 2.73 11.59 0.02
C VAL A 76 3.05 13.07 -0.03
N LYS A 77 4.26 13.40 -0.44
CA LYS A 77 4.72 14.77 -0.66
C LYS A 77 5.41 14.87 -2.02
N THR A 78 4.79 15.61 -2.93
CA THR A 78 5.31 15.81 -4.29
C THR A 78 6.12 17.10 -4.43
N SER A 79 6.09 17.96 -3.40
CA SER A 79 6.90 19.19 -3.36
C SER A 79 7.60 19.35 -2.01
N ARG A 80 8.79 19.98 -2.06
CA ARG A 80 9.56 20.27 -0.85
C ARG A 80 8.83 21.24 0.09
N GLY A 81 8.13 22.23 -0.47
CA GLY A 81 7.37 23.19 0.30
C GLY A 81 6.27 22.54 1.11
N ASP A 82 5.56 21.57 0.53
CA ASP A 82 4.50 20.82 1.18
C ASP A 82 5.05 19.91 2.27
N PHE A 83 6.18 19.24 2.02
CA PHE A 83 6.88 18.46 3.04
C PHE A 83 7.29 19.33 4.24
N LEU A 84 7.90 20.49 4.02
CA LEU A 84 8.30 21.38 5.11
C LEU A 84 7.09 21.94 5.88
N CYS A 85 5.98 22.19 5.18
CA CYS A 85 4.73 22.60 5.82
C CYS A 85 4.19 21.47 6.73
N GLU A 86 4.26 20.22 6.29
CA GLU A 86 3.85 19.07 7.09
C GLU A 86 4.70 18.89 8.36
N LEU A 87 6.01 19.13 8.27
CA LEU A 87 6.91 19.07 9.43
C LEU A 87 6.53 20.09 10.53
N LYS A 88 6.05 21.26 10.13
CA LYS A 88 5.60 22.32 11.08
C LYS A 88 4.28 21.97 11.79
N HIS A 89 3.51 21.00 11.28
CA HIS A 89 2.20 20.64 11.78
C HIS A 89 2.08 19.15 12.14
N PRO A 90 2.88 18.63 13.10
CA PRO A 90 2.95 17.20 13.41
C PRO A 90 1.61 16.60 13.86
N ILE A 91 0.67 17.44 14.31
CA ILE A 91 -0.68 17.02 14.71
C ILE A 91 -1.44 16.33 13.57
N LYS A 92 -1.14 16.66 12.31
CA LYS A 92 -1.77 16.06 11.14
C LYS A 92 -1.43 14.58 11.00
N ARG A 93 -0.26 14.14 11.43
CA ARG A 93 0.19 12.74 11.38
C ARG A 93 -0.38 11.89 12.53
N ARG A 94 -1.01 12.52 13.53
CA ARG A 94 -1.43 11.85 14.78
C ARG A 94 -2.30 10.61 14.54
N ILE A 95 -3.23 10.67 13.59
CA ILE A 95 -4.13 9.54 13.29
C ILE A 95 -3.38 8.41 12.59
N GLY A 96 -2.55 8.73 11.60
CA GLY A 96 -1.68 7.75 10.94
C GLY A 96 -0.76 7.07 11.96
N MET A 97 -0.06 7.86 12.77
CA MET A 97 0.83 7.37 13.83
C MET A 97 0.13 6.49 14.86
N ARG A 98 -1.13 6.84 15.23
CA ARG A 98 -1.91 6.09 16.21
C ARG A 98 -2.26 4.68 15.76
N TYR A 99 -2.51 4.49 14.48
CA TYR A 99 -3.08 3.23 13.98
C TYR A 99 -2.12 2.41 13.13
N SER A 100 -0.92 2.92 12.81
CA SER A 100 0.07 2.18 12.04
C SER A 100 1.32 1.81 12.86
N ASN A 101 1.85 0.63 12.56
CA ASN A 101 3.12 0.18 13.15
C ASN A 101 4.31 0.93 12.53
N GLU A 102 4.18 1.31 11.25
CA GLU A 102 5.16 2.07 10.50
C GLU A 102 4.50 3.24 9.80
N PHE A 103 5.18 4.39 9.76
CA PHE A 103 4.71 5.58 9.05
C PHE A 103 5.80 6.06 8.11
N TYR A 104 5.47 6.18 6.84
CA TYR A 104 6.40 6.62 5.82
C TYR A 104 5.93 7.90 5.14
N PHE A 105 6.86 8.81 4.93
CA PHE A 105 6.72 9.79 3.85
C PHE A 105 7.06 9.12 2.53
N VAL A 106 6.27 9.43 1.50
CA VAL A 106 6.52 8.98 0.13
C VAL A 106 6.84 10.20 -0.72
N THR A 107 8.01 10.23 -1.34
CA THR A 107 8.45 11.37 -2.14
C THR A 107 9.10 10.90 -3.45
N PRO A 108 9.15 11.76 -4.48
CA PRO A 108 10.11 11.57 -5.56
C PRO A 108 11.56 11.54 -5.03
N ALA A 109 12.45 10.86 -5.75
CA ALA A 109 13.85 10.76 -5.35
C ALA A 109 14.48 12.15 -5.17
N ALA A 110 15.32 12.29 -4.14
CA ALA A 110 16.07 13.50 -3.82
C ALA A 110 15.23 14.75 -3.52
N LEU A 111 13.92 14.61 -3.26
CA LEU A 111 13.08 15.74 -2.87
C LEU A 111 13.43 16.24 -1.46
N VAL A 112 13.74 15.33 -0.57
CA VAL A 112 14.10 15.59 0.83
C VAL A 112 15.39 14.86 1.18
N THR A 113 16.09 15.35 2.22
CA THR A 113 17.29 14.69 2.72
C THR A 113 16.94 13.74 3.88
N VAL A 114 17.76 12.71 4.08
CA VAL A 114 17.59 11.75 5.18
C VAL A 114 17.54 12.44 6.55
N ALA A 115 18.35 13.49 6.74
CA ALA A 115 18.45 14.24 7.99
C ALA A 115 17.17 15.04 8.33
N GLU A 116 16.29 15.26 7.36
CA GLU A 116 15.02 15.98 7.56
C GLU A 116 13.89 15.07 8.00
N ILE A 117 14.08 13.74 7.91
CA ILE A 117 13.03 12.80 8.28
C ILE A 117 12.95 12.71 9.80
N PRO A 118 11.76 12.94 10.39
CA PRO A 118 11.56 12.77 11.82
C PRO A 118 11.93 11.34 12.26
N PRO A 119 12.54 11.17 13.44
CA PRO A 119 13.03 9.86 13.89
C PRO A 119 11.93 8.81 14.06
N GLU A 120 10.68 9.25 14.21
CA GLU A 120 9.50 8.39 14.29
C GLU A 120 8.93 8.00 12.92
N CYS A 121 9.49 8.49 11.81
CA CYS A 121 9.02 8.26 10.44
C CYS A 121 10.10 7.58 9.60
N GLY A 122 9.67 6.92 8.54
CA GLY A 122 10.53 6.46 7.45
C GLY A 122 10.37 7.30 6.19
N LEU A 123 11.22 7.01 5.20
CA LEU A 123 11.17 7.59 3.87
C LEU A 123 11.13 6.50 2.82
N VAL A 124 10.13 6.56 1.95
CA VAL A 124 10.04 5.83 0.70
C VAL A 124 10.25 6.81 -0.44
N GLU A 125 11.23 6.56 -1.28
CA GLU A 125 11.38 7.26 -2.54
C GLU A 125 10.75 6.43 -3.66
N ALA A 126 9.83 7.01 -4.40
CA ALA A 126 9.09 6.36 -5.48
C ALA A 126 8.93 7.28 -6.68
N GLY A 127 8.78 6.70 -7.87
CA GLY A 127 8.60 7.48 -9.09
C GLY A 127 8.84 6.68 -10.35
N TYR A 128 9.11 7.42 -11.41
CA TYR A 128 9.39 6.85 -12.73
C TYR A 128 10.80 7.26 -13.17
N ALA A 129 11.55 6.29 -13.67
CA ALA A 129 12.91 6.48 -14.15
C ALA A 129 13.26 5.40 -15.19
N THR A 130 14.17 5.70 -16.08
CA THR A 130 14.82 4.67 -16.88
C THR A 130 15.67 3.76 -16.00
N PHE A 131 16.02 2.58 -16.48
CA PHE A 131 16.87 1.65 -15.73
C PHE A 131 18.24 2.25 -15.38
N ALA A 132 18.80 3.07 -16.27
CA ALA A 132 20.08 3.75 -16.03
C ALA A 132 19.98 4.80 -14.91
N GLU A 133 18.92 5.62 -14.92
CA GLU A 133 18.66 6.60 -13.86
C GLU A 133 18.42 5.91 -12.51
N TRP A 134 17.60 4.85 -12.50
CA TRP A 134 17.34 4.07 -11.30
C TRP A 134 18.61 3.45 -10.70
N LYS A 135 19.50 2.91 -11.53
CA LYS A 135 20.81 2.41 -11.08
C LYS A 135 21.60 3.46 -10.30
N GLY A 136 21.52 4.72 -10.72
CA GLY A 136 22.14 5.83 -9.99
C GLY A 136 21.51 6.13 -8.61
N LEU A 137 20.26 5.69 -8.40
CA LEU A 137 19.53 5.89 -7.14
C LEU A 137 19.70 4.74 -6.16
N ILE A 138 20.00 3.52 -6.64
CA ILE A 138 19.97 2.29 -5.83
C ILE A 138 20.89 2.33 -4.59
N GLY A 139 21.98 3.05 -4.63
CA GLY A 139 22.89 3.23 -3.50
C GLY A 139 22.29 4.01 -2.31
N ARG A 140 21.10 4.58 -2.47
CA ARG A 140 20.41 5.36 -1.43
C ARG A 140 19.46 4.51 -0.59
N HIS A 141 19.11 3.31 -1.03
CA HIS A 141 18.18 2.46 -0.29
C HIS A 141 18.82 1.91 0.99
N ALA A 142 17.99 1.74 2.03
CA ALA A 142 18.39 1.17 3.32
C ALA A 142 17.57 -0.08 3.68
N GLY A 143 16.97 -0.74 2.70
CA GLY A 143 16.14 -1.92 2.90
C GLY A 143 15.53 -2.40 1.60
N PHE A 144 14.20 -2.35 1.51
CA PHE A 144 13.47 -2.75 0.31
C PHE A 144 13.76 -1.81 -0.87
N PHE A 145 13.93 -2.41 -2.06
CA PHE A 145 13.92 -1.69 -3.33
C PHE A 145 13.29 -2.56 -4.43
N ASN A 146 12.60 -1.91 -5.35
CA ASN A 146 11.95 -2.56 -6.49
C ASN A 146 12.02 -1.64 -7.71
N TYR A 147 12.18 -2.24 -8.88
CA TYR A 147 12.08 -1.56 -10.17
C TYR A 147 11.23 -2.39 -11.13
N ASP A 148 10.19 -1.77 -11.66
CA ASP A 148 9.32 -2.33 -12.70
C ASP A 148 9.79 -1.83 -14.08
N PRO A 149 10.43 -2.67 -14.89
CA PRO A 149 10.97 -2.26 -16.19
C PRO A 149 9.89 -1.93 -17.22
N GLU A 150 8.71 -2.55 -17.13
CA GLU A 150 7.62 -2.32 -18.08
C GLU A 150 7.03 -0.91 -17.88
N ARG A 151 6.89 -0.50 -16.63
CA ARG A 151 6.33 0.82 -16.25
C ARG A 151 7.39 1.87 -16.01
N ARG A 152 8.67 1.47 -16.05
CA ARG A 152 9.81 2.32 -15.65
C ARG A 152 9.59 2.95 -14.27
N ALA A 153 8.99 2.20 -13.35
CA ALA A 153 8.64 2.66 -12.01
C ALA A 153 9.61 2.09 -10.98
N TYR A 154 9.97 2.89 -10.00
CA TYR A 154 10.82 2.47 -8.89
C TYR A 154 10.17 2.79 -7.55
N CYS A 155 10.48 1.97 -6.55
CA CYS A 155 10.11 2.17 -5.16
C CYS A 155 11.25 1.66 -4.27
N MET A 156 11.72 2.48 -3.33
CA MET A 156 12.78 2.08 -2.41
C MET A 156 12.59 2.70 -1.03
N ILE A 157 12.93 1.96 0.01
CA ILE A 157 13.01 2.49 1.38
C ILE A 157 14.40 3.11 1.55
N THR A 158 14.44 4.43 1.68
CA THR A 158 15.67 5.20 1.92
C THR A 158 15.93 5.36 3.42
N VAL A 159 14.86 5.51 4.22
CA VAL A 159 14.92 5.51 5.69
C VAL A 159 13.89 4.51 6.21
N PRO A 160 14.28 3.44 6.89
CA PRO A 160 13.31 2.53 7.50
C PRO A 160 12.53 3.23 8.61
N ALA A 161 11.21 3.05 8.64
CA ALA A 161 10.41 3.54 9.75
C ALA A 161 10.62 2.65 10.97
N PRO A 162 10.72 3.22 12.19
CA PRO A 162 10.76 2.42 13.39
C PRO A 162 9.41 1.73 13.61
N TRP A 163 9.46 0.49 14.08
CA TRP A 163 8.27 -0.23 14.51
C TRP A 163 7.66 0.42 15.77
N ARG A 164 6.34 0.55 15.78
CA ARG A 164 5.57 1.00 16.94
C ARG A 164 4.50 -0.03 17.30
N ASP A 165 4.39 -0.30 18.59
CA ASP A 165 3.22 -0.97 19.11
C ASP A 165 2.06 0.02 19.14
N THR A 166 0.97 -0.36 18.52
CA THR A 166 -0.21 0.49 18.43
C THR A 166 -1.42 -0.20 19.06
N PRO A 167 -2.34 0.56 19.65
CA PRO A 167 -3.57 -0.03 20.20
C PRO A 167 -4.36 -0.73 19.09
N GLY A 168 -5.21 -1.67 19.47
CA GLY A 168 -6.15 -2.30 18.55
C GLY A 168 -7.00 -1.27 17.81
N PRO A 169 -7.56 -1.64 16.65
CA PRO A 169 -8.38 -0.74 15.85
C PRO A 169 -9.66 -0.38 16.64
N THR A 170 -10.04 0.90 16.59
CA THR A 170 -11.36 1.31 17.09
C THR A 170 -12.43 0.96 16.05
N TRP A 171 -13.68 0.79 16.49
CA TRP A 171 -14.81 0.61 15.57
C TRP A 171 -14.96 1.75 14.58
N HIS A 172 -14.55 2.97 14.93
CA HIS A 172 -14.52 4.10 13.99
C HIS A 172 -13.54 3.89 12.85
N LEU A 173 -12.36 3.36 13.13
CA LEU A 173 -11.37 3.02 12.09
C LEU A 173 -11.89 1.88 11.22
N VAL A 174 -12.41 0.79 11.83
CA VAL A 174 -12.96 -0.36 11.08
C VAL A 174 -14.08 0.10 10.15
N ALA A 175 -15.02 0.90 10.64
CA ALA A 175 -16.10 1.45 9.83
C ALA A 175 -15.58 2.38 8.70
N ALA A 176 -14.51 3.14 8.95
CA ALA A 176 -13.87 3.97 7.94
C ALA A 176 -13.23 3.12 6.83
N MET A 177 -12.53 2.05 7.18
CA MET A 177 -11.92 1.10 6.25
C MET A 177 -12.98 0.43 5.36
N LEU A 178 -14.08 -0.07 5.97
CA LEU A 178 -15.17 -0.69 5.22
C LEU A 178 -15.86 0.30 4.25
N ARG A 179 -16.09 1.55 4.66
CA ARG A 179 -16.64 2.58 3.77
C ARG A 179 -15.70 2.91 2.62
N ASN A 180 -14.40 3.01 2.91
CA ASN A 180 -13.38 3.28 1.89
C ASN A 180 -13.31 2.14 0.87
N GLN A 181 -13.27 0.90 1.34
CA GLN A 181 -13.26 -0.28 0.49
C GLN A 181 -14.48 -0.34 -0.45
N ARG A 182 -15.69 -0.09 0.09
CA ARG A 182 -16.91 -0.02 -0.73
C ARG A 182 -16.82 1.03 -1.82
N ARG A 183 -16.25 2.21 -1.51
CA ARG A 183 -16.05 3.28 -2.48
C ARG A 183 -15.10 2.85 -3.58
N GLN A 184 -13.94 2.28 -3.24
CA GLN A 184 -12.96 1.80 -4.22
C GLN A 184 -13.56 0.73 -5.15
N PHE A 185 -14.37 -0.19 -4.64
CA PHE A 185 -15.08 -1.17 -5.47
C PHE A 185 -16.13 -0.53 -6.39
N ALA A 186 -16.82 0.51 -5.95
CA ALA A 186 -17.82 1.20 -6.75
C ALA A 186 -17.17 2.04 -7.88
N GLU A 187 -15.98 2.58 -7.64
CA GLU A 187 -15.20 3.40 -8.58
C GLU A 187 -14.36 2.55 -9.55
N ALA A 188 -14.15 1.26 -9.25
CA ALA A 188 -13.44 0.35 -10.15
C ALA A 188 -14.17 0.29 -11.51
N PRO A 189 -13.47 0.44 -12.65
CA PRO A 189 -14.08 0.34 -13.97
C PRO A 189 -14.82 -0.99 -14.05
N ARG A 190 -16.14 -0.92 -14.28
CA ARG A 190 -16.96 -2.12 -14.50
C ARG A 190 -16.45 -2.76 -15.79
N SER A 191 -15.57 -3.78 -15.65
CA SER A 191 -15.37 -4.70 -16.75
C SER A 191 -16.78 -5.15 -17.19
N SER A 192 -17.04 -5.22 -18.48
CA SER A 192 -18.34 -5.46 -19.12
C SER A 192 -18.98 -6.82 -18.78
N GLY A 193 -18.70 -7.37 -17.62
CA GLY A 193 -19.35 -8.53 -17.00
C GLY A 193 -20.30 -8.10 -15.91
N THR A 194 -21.49 -8.68 -15.88
CA THR A 194 -22.52 -8.47 -14.87
C THR A 194 -21.91 -8.55 -13.45
N PRO A 195 -22.34 -7.73 -12.47
CA PRO A 195 -21.80 -7.74 -11.10
C PRO A 195 -21.90 -9.11 -10.41
N ALA A 196 -22.82 -9.98 -10.85
CA ALA A 196 -22.88 -11.38 -10.44
C ALA A 196 -21.67 -12.20 -10.88
N THR A 197 -21.05 -11.88 -12.04
CA THR A 197 -19.89 -12.60 -12.57
C THR A 197 -18.60 -12.26 -11.81
N ALA A 198 -18.44 -11.02 -11.37
CA ALA A 198 -17.28 -10.60 -10.57
C ALA A 198 -17.32 -11.22 -9.16
N LEU A 199 -18.50 -11.29 -8.54
CA LEU A 199 -18.68 -11.96 -7.24
C LEU A 199 -18.49 -13.49 -7.38
N ALA A 200 -18.99 -14.09 -8.45
CA ALA A 200 -18.82 -15.50 -8.75
C ALA A 200 -17.35 -15.85 -9.03
N GLN A 201 -16.62 -15.03 -9.78
CA GLN A 201 -15.18 -15.21 -10.01
C GLN A 201 -14.39 -15.09 -8.70
N PHE A 202 -14.73 -14.15 -7.81
CA PHE A 202 -14.07 -14.01 -6.52
C PHE A 202 -14.34 -15.21 -5.59
N ILE A 203 -15.55 -15.74 -5.63
CA ILE A 203 -15.94 -16.95 -4.88
C ILE A 203 -15.27 -18.19 -5.48
N ILE A 204 -15.21 -18.32 -6.79
CA ILE A 204 -14.57 -19.44 -7.49
C ILE A 204 -13.06 -19.47 -7.25
N ILE A 205 -12.39 -18.31 -7.27
CA ILE A 205 -10.96 -18.21 -6.97
C ILE A 205 -10.68 -18.57 -5.51
N LYS A 206 -11.51 -18.13 -4.56
CA LYS A 206 -11.35 -18.50 -3.14
C LYS A 206 -11.69 -19.98 -2.87
N LEU A 207 -12.72 -20.51 -3.49
CA LEU A 207 -13.06 -21.94 -3.39
C LEU A 207 -12.02 -22.81 -4.10
N GLY A 208 -11.52 -22.41 -5.27
CA GLY A 208 -10.44 -23.11 -5.98
C GLY A 208 -9.16 -23.18 -5.19
N LEU A 209 -8.76 -22.09 -4.50
CA LEU A 209 -7.61 -22.05 -3.59
C LEU A 209 -7.83 -22.92 -2.33
N LEU A 210 -9.07 -23.01 -1.82
CA LEU A 210 -9.39 -23.88 -0.69
C LEU A 210 -9.33 -25.38 -1.08
N VAL A 211 -9.81 -25.73 -2.27
CA VAL A 211 -9.79 -27.10 -2.80
C VAL A 211 -8.35 -27.52 -3.17
N ALA A 212 -7.55 -26.62 -3.76
CA ALA A 212 -6.14 -26.91 -4.04
C ALA A 212 -5.33 -27.17 -2.77
N ARG A 213 -5.57 -26.41 -1.69
CA ARG A 213 -4.94 -26.65 -0.38
C ARG A 213 -5.42 -27.94 0.31
N ALA A 214 -6.62 -28.41 0.01
CA ALA A 214 -7.14 -29.68 0.55
C ALA A 214 -6.56 -30.90 -0.17
N SER A 215 -6.10 -30.77 -1.42
CA SER A 215 -5.53 -31.89 -2.19
C SER A 215 -4.05 -32.15 -1.94
N GLU A 216 -3.35 -31.27 -1.23
CA GLU A 216 -1.92 -31.41 -0.91
C GLU A 216 -1.62 -32.05 0.46
N LYS A 217 -2.63 -32.56 1.19
CA LYS A 217 -2.39 -33.30 2.42
C LYS A 217 -2.67 -34.80 2.20
N PRO A 218 -1.66 -35.67 2.36
CA PRO A 218 -1.89 -37.09 2.35
C PRO A 218 -2.59 -37.52 3.64
N CYS A 219 -3.66 -38.27 3.49
CA CYS A 219 -4.19 -39.30 4.36
C CYS A 219 -4.15 -39.03 5.88
N ILE A 220 -5.24 -38.57 6.45
CA ILE A 220 -5.55 -38.85 7.84
C ILE A 220 -6.92 -39.59 7.89
N THR A 221 -6.82 -40.77 8.44
CA THR A 221 -7.79 -41.79 8.71
C THR A 221 -9.11 -41.23 9.25
N LEU A 222 -10.24 -41.61 8.58
CA LEU A 222 -11.59 -41.46 9.12
C LEU A 222 -11.69 -42.29 10.41
N ILE A 223 -11.81 -41.67 11.55
CA ILE A 223 -12.30 -42.29 12.77
C ILE A 223 -13.78 -41.93 12.87
N THR A 224 -14.61 -42.90 12.53
CA THR A 224 -16.05 -42.92 12.77
C THR A 224 -16.28 -43.00 14.27
N ILE A 225 -16.71 -41.93 14.90
CA ILE A 225 -17.25 -41.99 16.25
C ILE A 225 -18.79 -41.99 16.13
N LEU A 226 -19.34 -43.18 16.14
CA LEU A 226 -20.74 -43.46 16.46
C LEU A 226 -20.91 -43.22 17.97
N CYS A 227 -21.63 -42.17 18.33
CA CYS A 227 -22.14 -41.99 19.69
C CYS A 227 -23.59 -42.50 19.75
N PRO A 228 -23.93 -43.48 20.60
CA PRO A 228 -25.32 -43.83 20.85
C PRO A 228 -25.92 -42.86 21.88
N LEU A 229 -27.12 -42.39 21.61
CA LEU A 229 -27.96 -41.69 22.57
C LEU A 229 -28.52 -42.71 23.59
N PRO A 230 -28.55 -42.43 24.88
CA PRO A 230 -29.39 -43.10 25.83
C PRO A 230 -30.73 -42.37 26.00
N PHE A 231 -31.71 -43.14 26.33
CA PHE A 231 -33.10 -42.85 26.68
C PHE A 231 -33.31 -41.62 27.59
#